data_153a387ae5c9d88e80518e4a20f1a729
#
_entry.id   153a387ae5c9d88e80518e4a20f1a729
#
_cell.length_a   1.000
_cell.length_b   1.000
_cell.length_c   1.000
_cell.angle_alpha   90.00
_cell.angle_beta   90.00
_cell.angle_gamma   90.00
#
_symmetry.space_group_name_H-M   'P 1'
#
loop_
_entity.id
_entity.type
_entity.pdbx_description
1 polymer ?
#
loop_
_entity_poly.entity_id
_entity_poly.type
_entity_poly.pdbx_seq_one_letter_code
_entity_poly.pdbx_strand_id
1 'polypeptide(L)'
;MWFKLAGVLPVIAMLAASSAHQSATAQAWQCKTPTNLSRPTIETPSPGEIRRTPVAGYVLALSWSREFCRGREKDPAMELQCSGRIGDFGFVLHGLWPEAAGPDYPQYCRKAGQLSRKVISDNICMTPSVQLLQHEWAKHGTCMARKPETYFGAAKLLFEAIEFPDMDRLSRQGSKEGETPLNVAGLTEAFATANDGLPAKAIKVKTNRRGWLEEMKICLDKQFKPRACPGFVNGAPVKAEVKVWRGS
;
A
#
# COMPACT_ATOMS: atom_id res chain seq x y z
N MET A 1 -3.56 28.90 -74.66
CA MET A 1 -4.59 28.61 -73.64
C MET A 1 -4.12 27.39 -72.90
N TRP A 2 -3.60 27.62 -71.65
CA TRP A 2 -3.02 26.57 -70.86
C TRP A 2 -3.80 26.54 -69.54
N PHE A 3 -4.54 25.45 -69.27
CA PHE A 3 -5.24 25.21 -67.99
C PHE A 3 -4.28 24.51 -67.02
N LYS A 4 -3.99 25.18 -65.92
CA LYS A 4 -3.30 24.59 -64.75
C LYS A 4 -4.34 23.86 -63.91
N LEU A 5 -4.24 22.54 -63.78
CA LEU A 5 -4.95 21.73 -62.81
C LEU A 5 -4.25 21.88 -61.43
N ALA A 6 -4.97 22.44 -60.47
CA ALA A 6 -4.54 22.49 -59.08
C ALA A 6 -4.85 21.13 -58.44
N GLY A 7 -3.81 20.44 -58.01
CA GLY A 7 -3.94 19.21 -57.24
C GLY A 7 -4.32 19.51 -55.78
N VAL A 8 -5.45 18.96 -55.36
CA VAL A 8 -5.88 18.98 -53.94
C VAL A 8 -5.25 17.78 -53.25
N LEU A 9 -4.32 18.02 -52.33
CA LEU A 9 -3.75 17.00 -51.45
C LEU A 9 -4.75 16.76 -50.28
N PRO A 10 -5.10 15.51 -49.99
CA PRO A 10 -5.90 15.23 -48.82
C PRO A 10 -5.02 15.34 -47.57
N VAL A 11 -5.42 16.22 -46.67
CA VAL A 11 -4.87 16.30 -45.30
C VAL A 11 -5.41 15.09 -44.52
N ILE A 12 -4.55 14.09 -44.34
CA ILE A 12 -4.85 12.97 -43.42
C ILE A 12 -4.67 13.51 -42.00
N ALA A 13 -5.76 13.82 -41.33
CA ALA A 13 -5.78 14.10 -39.91
C ALA A 13 -5.49 12.81 -39.13
N MET A 14 -4.26 12.64 -38.66
CA MET A 14 -3.94 11.61 -37.67
C MET A 14 -4.66 11.96 -36.36
N LEU A 15 -5.75 11.27 -36.12
CA LEU A 15 -6.35 11.18 -34.76
C LEU A 15 -5.38 10.43 -33.86
N ALA A 16 -4.59 11.18 -33.09
CA ALA A 16 -3.85 10.62 -31.97
C ALA A 16 -4.90 10.13 -30.94
N ALA A 17 -5.15 8.83 -30.94
CA ALA A 17 -5.89 8.17 -29.88
C ALA A 17 -5.04 8.32 -28.60
N SER A 18 -5.36 9.33 -27.81
CA SER A 18 -4.89 9.44 -26.43
C SER A 18 -5.48 8.24 -25.68
N SER A 19 -4.70 7.18 -25.56
CA SER A 19 -4.98 6.11 -24.60
C SER A 19 -4.97 6.77 -23.22
N ALA A 20 -6.15 7.17 -22.75
CA ALA A 20 -6.33 7.48 -21.33
C ALA A 20 -5.95 6.19 -20.59
N HIS A 21 -4.73 6.16 -20.07
CA HIS A 21 -4.37 5.19 -19.06
C HIS A 21 -5.32 5.47 -17.89
N GLN A 22 -6.37 4.67 -17.81
CA GLN A 22 -7.14 4.59 -16.58
C GLN A 22 -6.16 4.00 -15.56
N SER A 23 -5.52 4.90 -14.82
CA SER A 23 -4.78 4.53 -13.62
C SER A 23 -5.69 3.59 -12.86
N ALA A 24 -5.21 2.38 -12.59
CA ALA A 24 -5.89 1.44 -11.71
C ALA A 24 -5.88 2.05 -10.30
N THR A 25 -6.59 3.17 -10.19
CA THR A 25 -6.84 3.85 -8.94
C THR A 25 -7.76 2.95 -8.16
N ALA A 26 -7.29 2.19 -7.30
CA ALA A 26 -8.09 1.98 -6.15
C ALA A 26 -7.76 0.66 -5.52
N GLN A 27 -7.00 0.82 -4.57
CA GLN A 27 -6.92 -0.15 -3.51
C GLN A 27 -8.25 -0.27 -2.74
N ALA A 28 -9.14 0.72 -2.91
CA ALA A 28 -10.49 0.67 -2.41
C ALA A 28 -11.48 0.96 -3.54
N TRP A 29 -11.96 -0.07 -4.19
CA TRP A 29 -13.01 0.08 -5.21
C TRP A 29 -14.28 0.63 -4.54
N GLN A 30 -14.73 1.81 -5.01
CA GLN A 30 -15.95 2.49 -4.53
C GLN A 30 -16.01 2.73 -3.00
N CYS A 31 -14.89 3.00 -2.33
CA CYS A 31 -14.91 3.26 -0.90
C CYS A 31 -15.78 4.49 -0.56
N LYS A 32 -16.73 4.27 0.34
CA LYS A 32 -17.61 5.30 0.90
C LYS A 32 -17.31 5.49 2.38
N THR A 33 -16.82 6.66 2.73
CA THR A 33 -16.57 7.00 4.14
C THR A 33 -17.88 6.96 4.95
N PRO A 34 -17.98 6.14 6.00
CA PRO A 34 -19.15 6.12 6.87
C PRO A 34 -19.31 7.42 7.64
N THR A 35 -20.55 7.85 7.85
CA THR A 35 -20.87 9.03 8.67
C THR A 35 -20.67 8.78 10.17
N ASN A 36 -20.86 7.54 10.62
CA ASN A 36 -20.76 7.12 12.02
C ASN A 36 -19.51 6.25 12.24
N LEU A 37 -18.36 6.91 12.37
CA LEU A 37 -17.11 6.24 12.77
C LEU A 37 -16.98 6.27 14.29
N SER A 38 -16.59 5.14 14.87
CA SER A 38 -16.28 5.02 16.31
C SER A 38 -15.11 5.92 16.69
N ARG A 39 -14.93 6.16 17.99
CA ARG A 39 -13.70 6.78 18.51
C ARG A 39 -12.68 5.69 18.81
N PRO A 40 -11.41 5.88 18.45
CA PRO A 40 -10.37 4.91 18.82
C PRO A 40 -10.05 4.99 20.31
N THR A 41 -9.52 3.91 20.84
CA THR A 41 -8.92 3.89 22.19
C THR A 41 -7.52 4.47 22.11
N ILE A 42 -7.18 5.37 23.04
CA ILE A 42 -5.83 5.94 23.17
C ILE A 42 -4.89 4.83 23.66
N GLU A 43 -3.75 4.69 23.01
CA GLU A 43 -2.70 3.77 23.42
C GLU A 43 -1.75 4.43 24.43
N THR A 44 -1.46 3.69 25.49
CA THR A 44 -0.46 4.08 26.47
C THR A 44 0.63 3.02 26.48
N PRO A 45 1.77 3.26 25.82
CA PRO A 45 2.85 2.30 25.78
C PRO A 45 3.51 2.17 27.15
N SER A 46 4.01 0.98 27.45
CA SER A 46 4.90 0.78 28.60
C SER A 46 6.25 1.49 28.38
N PRO A 47 7.00 1.85 29.44
CA PRO A 47 8.29 2.51 29.30
C PRO A 47 9.29 1.75 28.40
N GLY A 48 9.27 0.42 28.41
CA GLY A 48 10.15 -0.43 27.61
C GLY A 48 9.82 -0.44 26.11
N GLU A 49 8.62 0.00 25.72
CA GLU A 49 8.23 0.12 24.31
C GLU A 49 8.66 1.45 23.69
N ILE A 50 8.99 2.45 24.50
CA ILE A 50 9.35 3.78 24.02
C ILE A 50 10.79 3.77 23.50
N ARG A 51 10.99 4.03 22.19
CA ARG A 51 12.31 4.15 21.57
C ARG A 51 12.40 5.43 20.75
N ARG A 52 13.48 6.19 20.96
CA ARG A 52 13.72 7.49 20.29
C ARG A 52 15.01 7.45 19.45
N THR A 53 15.26 6.31 18.81
CA THR A 53 16.38 6.14 17.87
C THR A 53 16.27 7.14 16.70
N PRO A 54 17.39 7.66 16.19
CA PRO A 54 17.37 8.54 15.03
C PRO A 54 16.80 7.84 13.80
N VAL A 55 15.92 8.54 13.08
CA VAL A 55 15.34 8.03 11.84
C VAL A 55 16.39 8.01 10.74
N ALA A 56 16.58 6.84 10.10
CA ALA A 56 17.50 6.61 8.99
C ALA A 56 16.78 6.33 7.65
N GLY A 57 15.49 6.13 7.68
CA GLY A 57 14.64 5.86 6.52
C GLY A 57 13.24 5.48 6.96
N TYR A 58 12.48 4.90 6.05
CA TYR A 58 11.09 4.52 6.30
C TYR A 58 10.74 3.21 5.62
N VAL A 59 9.69 2.57 6.10
CA VAL A 59 9.01 1.45 5.44
C VAL A 59 7.56 1.84 5.21
N LEU A 60 7.11 1.80 3.96
CA LEU A 60 5.69 1.85 3.61
C LEU A 60 5.17 0.41 3.61
N ALA A 61 4.29 0.08 4.54
CA ALA A 61 3.72 -1.25 4.70
C ALA A 61 2.30 -1.31 4.14
N LEU A 62 2.05 -2.30 3.27
CA LEU A 62 0.81 -2.48 2.51
C LEU A 62 0.25 -3.86 2.80
N SER A 63 -0.89 -3.95 3.47
CA SER A 63 -1.53 -5.24 3.75
C SER A 63 -2.43 -5.68 2.60
N TRP A 64 -2.38 -6.97 2.24
CA TRP A 64 -3.30 -7.58 1.30
C TRP A 64 -4.63 -7.87 2.00
N SER A 65 -5.60 -6.99 1.82
CA SER A 65 -6.87 -6.99 2.55
C SER A 65 -7.67 -8.28 2.35
N ARG A 66 -7.65 -8.85 1.15
CA ARG A 66 -8.43 -10.06 0.84
C ARG A 66 -7.96 -11.27 1.65
N GLU A 67 -6.65 -11.49 1.85
CA GLU A 67 -6.17 -12.56 2.75
C GLU A 67 -6.43 -12.22 4.22
N PHE A 68 -6.22 -10.94 4.60
CA PHE A 68 -6.55 -10.50 5.95
C PHE A 68 -8.01 -10.77 6.31
N CYS A 69 -8.94 -10.51 5.39
CA CYS A 69 -10.38 -10.68 5.61
C CYS A 69 -10.86 -12.14 5.51
N ARG A 70 -10.01 -13.04 5.05
CA ARG A 70 -10.39 -14.44 4.88
C ARG A 70 -10.87 -15.07 6.18
N GLY A 71 -12.16 -15.38 6.25
CA GLY A 71 -12.83 -15.89 7.43
C GLY A 71 -13.17 -14.84 8.49
N ARG A 72 -13.03 -13.53 8.15
CA ARG A 72 -13.40 -12.39 9.02
C ARG A 72 -14.51 -11.53 8.43
N GLU A 73 -15.15 -11.94 7.36
CA GLU A 73 -16.15 -11.18 6.62
C GLU A 73 -17.37 -10.80 7.48
N LYS A 74 -17.64 -11.61 8.51
CA LYS A 74 -18.75 -11.43 9.46
C LYS A 74 -18.30 -10.97 10.84
N ASP A 75 -17.00 -10.69 11.04
CA ASP A 75 -16.48 -10.20 12.30
C ASP A 75 -16.82 -8.71 12.48
N PRO A 76 -17.63 -8.33 13.49
CA PRO A 76 -18.01 -6.94 13.73
C PRO A 76 -16.80 -6.02 13.97
N ALA A 77 -15.71 -6.53 14.54
CA ALA A 77 -14.50 -5.75 14.77
C ALA A 77 -13.77 -5.41 13.47
N MET A 78 -13.97 -6.19 12.40
CA MET A 78 -13.36 -6.03 11.08
C MET A 78 -14.36 -5.53 10.02
N GLU A 79 -15.53 -5.07 10.43
CA GLU A 79 -16.64 -4.70 9.55
C GLU A 79 -16.22 -3.67 8.49
N LEU A 80 -15.49 -2.63 8.85
CA LEU A 80 -15.08 -1.58 7.92
C LEU A 80 -14.21 -2.14 6.77
N GLN A 81 -13.33 -3.08 7.07
CA GLN A 81 -12.42 -3.63 6.09
C GLN A 81 -12.97 -4.85 5.35
N CYS A 82 -13.71 -5.72 6.06
CA CYS A 82 -13.96 -7.07 5.57
C CYS A 82 -15.41 -7.35 5.14
N SER A 83 -16.36 -6.49 5.47
CA SER A 83 -17.78 -6.74 5.13
C SER A 83 -18.17 -6.38 3.69
N GLY A 84 -17.31 -5.67 2.96
CA GLY A 84 -17.64 -5.11 1.63
C GLY A 84 -18.60 -3.90 1.66
N ARG A 85 -19.11 -3.49 2.83
CA ARG A 85 -20.13 -2.43 2.94
C ARG A 85 -19.63 -1.04 2.58
N ILE A 86 -18.39 -0.73 2.88
CA ILE A 86 -17.80 0.57 2.57
C ILE A 86 -16.90 0.57 1.34
N GLY A 87 -16.52 -0.61 0.84
CA GLY A 87 -15.69 -0.77 -0.34
C GLY A 87 -15.14 -2.18 -0.46
N ASP A 88 -14.62 -2.54 -1.63
CA ASP A 88 -13.81 -3.74 -1.86
C ASP A 88 -12.34 -3.35 -1.83
N PHE A 89 -11.59 -3.92 -0.91
CA PHE A 89 -10.20 -3.55 -0.67
C PHE A 89 -9.24 -4.61 -1.20
N GLY A 90 -8.33 -4.17 -2.07
CA GLY A 90 -7.13 -4.91 -2.46
C GLY A 90 -6.00 -4.69 -1.44
N PHE A 91 -4.97 -3.93 -1.82
CA PHE A 91 -3.99 -3.43 -0.85
C PHE A 91 -4.58 -2.27 -0.05
N VAL A 92 -4.33 -2.27 1.25
CA VAL A 92 -4.61 -1.15 2.15
C VAL A 92 -3.31 -0.70 2.81
N LEU A 93 -3.22 0.56 3.16
CA LEU A 93 -2.08 1.04 3.91
C LEU A 93 -2.15 0.50 5.34
N HIS A 94 -1.14 -0.30 5.72
CA HIS A 94 -0.92 -0.66 7.11
C HIS A 94 -0.33 0.55 7.84
N GLY A 95 0.79 1.07 7.36
CA GLY A 95 1.40 2.26 7.92
C GLY A 95 2.64 2.74 7.19
N LEU A 96 3.15 3.89 7.61
CA LEU A 96 4.44 4.43 7.24
C LEU A 96 5.33 4.43 8.48
N TRP A 97 6.30 3.52 8.52
CA TRP A 97 7.10 3.25 9.72
C TRP A 97 8.49 3.87 9.62
N PRO A 98 8.88 4.71 10.56
CA PRO A 98 10.26 5.21 10.62
C PRO A 98 11.20 4.07 11.02
N GLU A 99 12.33 3.97 10.30
CA GLU A 99 13.37 2.99 10.53
C GLU A 99 14.63 3.65 11.07
N ALA A 100 15.37 2.93 11.90
CA ALA A 100 16.71 3.31 12.34
C ALA A 100 17.79 2.75 11.37
N ALA A 101 19.04 3.05 11.63
CA ALA A 101 20.16 2.43 10.92
C ALA A 101 20.36 0.93 11.27
N GLY A 102 19.67 0.44 12.32
CA GLY A 102 19.66 -0.94 12.79
C GLY A 102 18.23 -1.42 13.10
N PRO A 103 18.08 -2.60 13.72
CA PRO A 103 16.76 -3.22 13.95
C PRO A 103 15.89 -2.50 14.98
N ASP A 104 16.48 -1.64 15.81
CA ASP A 104 15.78 -0.92 16.89
C ASP A 104 15.14 0.36 16.38
N TYR A 105 14.09 0.22 15.60
CA TYR A 105 13.34 1.35 15.03
C TYR A 105 12.67 2.22 16.10
N PRO A 106 12.54 3.55 15.86
CA PRO A 106 11.86 4.45 16.80
C PRO A 106 10.37 4.16 16.86
N GLN A 107 9.81 4.21 18.07
CA GLN A 107 8.37 4.04 18.28
C GLN A 107 7.94 4.78 19.54
N TYR A 108 6.66 5.23 19.57
CA TYR A 108 6.05 5.96 20.67
C TYR A 108 6.86 7.16 21.13
N CYS A 109 7.43 7.93 20.20
CA CYS A 109 8.38 9.00 20.52
C CYS A 109 7.79 10.15 21.35
N ARG A 110 6.47 10.34 21.26
CA ARG A 110 5.70 11.33 22.03
C ARG A 110 4.34 10.75 22.43
N LYS A 111 3.74 11.34 23.48
CA LYS A 111 2.36 11.03 23.86
C LYS A 111 1.43 11.38 22.69
N ALA A 112 0.63 10.42 22.26
CA ALA A 112 -0.39 10.61 21.23
C ALA A 112 -1.74 10.94 21.90
N GLY A 113 -2.40 12.00 21.41
CA GLY A 113 -3.80 12.23 21.70
C GLY A 113 -4.70 11.34 20.84
N GLN A 114 -5.99 11.29 21.17
CA GLN A 114 -7.00 10.63 20.36
C GLN A 114 -7.14 11.35 19.00
N LEU A 115 -7.18 10.60 17.92
CA LEU A 115 -7.39 11.15 16.59
C LEU A 115 -8.76 11.84 16.48
N SER A 116 -8.78 12.97 15.79
CA SER A 116 -10.03 13.67 15.48
C SER A 116 -10.86 12.87 14.47
N ARG A 117 -12.19 13.06 14.48
CA ARG A 117 -13.09 12.45 13.49
C ARG A 117 -12.69 12.80 12.06
N LYS A 118 -12.21 14.03 11.83
CA LYS A 118 -11.75 14.46 10.51
C LYS A 118 -10.55 13.66 10.04
N VAL A 119 -9.53 13.47 10.87
CA VAL A 119 -8.35 12.66 10.52
C VAL A 119 -8.75 11.23 10.20
N ILE A 120 -9.64 10.62 11.00
CA ILE A 120 -10.13 9.27 10.76
C ILE A 120 -10.89 9.21 9.44
N SER A 121 -11.85 10.10 9.22
CA SER A 121 -12.69 10.16 8.02
C SER A 121 -11.86 10.33 6.74
N ASP A 122 -10.84 11.19 6.77
CA ASP A 122 -9.97 11.47 5.61
C ASP A 122 -9.08 10.28 5.22
N ASN A 123 -8.89 9.32 6.13
CA ASN A 123 -7.93 8.21 5.94
C ASN A 123 -8.57 6.81 5.99
N ILE A 124 -9.86 6.69 6.31
CA ILE A 124 -10.52 5.39 6.50
C ILE A 124 -10.57 4.54 5.21
N CYS A 125 -10.59 5.15 4.04
CA CYS A 125 -10.55 4.44 2.76
C CYS A 125 -9.15 3.90 2.42
N MET A 126 -8.11 4.49 2.99
CA MET A 126 -6.74 4.04 2.83
C MET A 126 -6.38 2.97 3.88
N THR A 127 -6.83 3.17 5.13
CA THR A 127 -6.62 2.29 6.28
C THR A 127 -7.97 2.03 6.94
N PRO A 128 -8.74 0.99 6.51
CA PRO A 128 -10.14 0.80 6.92
C PRO A 128 -10.29 0.22 8.34
N SER A 129 -9.58 0.80 9.29
CA SER A 129 -9.65 0.47 10.72
C SER A 129 -9.34 1.70 11.57
N VAL A 130 -10.35 2.14 12.32
CA VAL A 130 -10.23 3.31 13.21
C VAL A 130 -9.15 3.11 14.27
N GLN A 131 -9.07 1.91 14.84
CA GLN A 131 -8.07 1.59 15.87
C GLN A 131 -6.66 1.47 15.27
N LEU A 132 -6.52 0.93 14.05
CA LEU A 132 -5.24 0.87 13.37
C LEU A 132 -4.71 2.29 13.04
N LEU A 133 -5.56 3.20 12.59
CA LEU A 133 -5.16 4.60 12.41
C LEU A 133 -4.60 5.21 13.71
N GLN A 134 -5.26 4.97 14.85
CA GLN A 134 -4.78 5.44 16.14
C GLN A 134 -3.44 4.80 16.52
N HIS A 135 -3.30 3.50 16.30
CA HIS A 135 -2.07 2.75 16.54
C HIS A 135 -0.90 3.30 15.71
N GLU A 136 -1.08 3.43 14.42
CA GLU A 136 -0.06 3.92 13.50
C GLU A 136 0.38 5.35 13.84
N TRP A 137 -0.55 6.20 14.22
CA TRP A 137 -0.21 7.53 14.73
C TRP A 137 0.60 7.45 16.03
N ALA A 138 0.10 6.72 17.03
CA ALA A 138 0.72 6.65 18.34
C ALA A 138 2.14 6.06 18.27
N LYS A 139 2.28 4.93 17.59
CA LYS A 139 3.53 4.16 17.55
C LYS A 139 4.55 4.75 16.60
N HIS A 140 4.15 5.07 15.39
CA HIS A 140 5.04 5.46 14.30
C HIS A 140 4.97 6.95 13.99
N GLY A 141 3.77 7.49 13.83
CA GLY A 141 3.56 8.87 13.43
C GLY A 141 4.16 9.88 14.39
N THR A 142 4.10 9.62 15.70
CA THR A 142 4.69 10.49 16.72
C THR A 142 6.20 10.62 16.60
N CYS A 143 6.89 9.70 15.93
CA CYS A 143 8.32 9.76 15.67
C CYS A 143 8.65 10.58 14.41
N MET A 144 7.68 10.82 13.54
CA MET A 144 7.87 11.49 12.24
C MET A 144 7.32 12.91 12.22
N ALA A 145 6.17 13.15 12.81
CA ALA A 145 5.45 14.42 12.70
C ALA A 145 4.88 14.88 14.04
N ARG A 146 4.68 16.20 14.18
CA ARG A 146 4.05 16.78 15.37
C ARG A 146 2.52 16.67 15.36
N LYS A 147 1.94 16.58 14.15
CA LYS A 147 0.49 16.53 13.92
C LYS A 147 0.13 15.28 13.15
N PRO A 148 -0.98 14.60 13.48
CA PRO A 148 -1.41 13.41 12.75
C PRO A 148 -1.71 13.69 11.27
N GLU A 149 -2.23 14.88 10.94
CA GLU A 149 -2.50 15.28 9.56
C GLU A 149 -1.23 15.27 8.70
N THR A 150 -0.09 15.70 9.25
CA THR A 150 1.20 15.68 8.54
C THR A 150 1.68 14.25 8.30
N TYR A 151 1.54 13.37 9.30
CA TYR A 151 1.91 11.96 9.18
C TYR A 151 1.07 11.25 8.13
N PHE A 152 -0.27 11.33 8.27
CA PHE A 152 -1.17 10.67 7.34
C PHE A 152 -1.13 11.29 5.94
N GLY A 153 -0.88 12.59 5.82
CA GLY A 153 -0.68 13.24 4.53
C GLY A 153 0.53 12.68 3.77
N ALA A 154 1.66 12.50 4.45
CA ALA A 154 2.85 11.88 3.85
C ALA A 154 2.58 10.41 3.48
N ALA A 155 1.97 9.65 4.38
CA ALA A 155 1.64 8.24 4.15
C ALA A 155 0.67 8.06 2.97
N LYS A 156 -0.34 8.92 2.87
CA LYS A 156 -1.33 8.94 1.78
C LYS A 156 -0.68 9.24 0.43
N LEU A 157 0.16 10.27 0.34
CA LEU A 157 0.86 10.63 -0.89
C LEU A 157 1.72 9.47 -1.39
N LEU A 158 2.44 8.79 -0.50
CA LEU A 158 3.26 7.64 -0.85
C LEU A 158 2.42 6.44 -1.29
N PHE A 159 1.30 6.18 -0.62
CA PHE A 159 0.39 5.10 -0.96
C PHE A 159 -0.28 5.32 -2.32
N GLU A 160 -0.77 6.54 -2.58
CA GLU A 160 -1.43 6.92 -3.83
C GLU A 160 -0.45 6.98 -5.03
N ALA A 161 0.84 7.12 -4.76
CA ALA A 161 1.86 7.08 -5.80
C ALA A 161 2.23 5.67 -6.27
N ILE A 162 1.74 4.60 -5.60
CA ILE A 162 2.01 3.22 -6.00
C ILE A 162 1.02 2.78 -7.07
N GLU A 163 1.55 2.43 -8.24
CA GLU A 163 0.82 1.71 -9.28
C GLU A 163 0.83 0.22 -8.97
N PHE A 164 -0.36 -0.36 -8.76
CA PHE A 164 -0.48 -1.77 -8.42
C PHE A 164 -0.56 -2.61 -9.69
N PRO A 165 0.25 -3.67 -9.82
CA PRO A 165 0.13 -4.59 -10.95
C PRO A 165 -1.22 -5.32 -10.92
N ASP A 166 -1.60 -5.93 -12.04
CA ASP A 166 -2.81 -6.77 -12.14
C ASP A 166 -2.69 -7.98 -11.20
N MET A 167 -3.13 -7.79 -9.94
CA MET A 167 -3.09 -8.81 -8.90
C MET A 167 -4.01 -9.99 -9.21
N ASP A 168 -5.08 -9.79 -9.98
CA ASP A 168 -5.97 -10.87 -10.39
C ASP A 168 -5.27 -11.79 -11.40
N ARG A 169 -4.57 -11.25 -12.38
CA ARG A 169 -3.72 -12.01 -13.28
C ARG A 169 -2.60 -12.74 -12.53
N LEU A 170 -1.90 -12.06 -11.63
CA LEU A 170 -0.83 -12.65 -10.83
C LEU A 170 -1.33 -13.79 -9.94
N SER A 171 -2.55 -13.68 -9.40
CA SER A 171 -3.16 -14.73 -8.57
C SER A 171 -3.43 -16.04 -9.30
N ARG A 172 -3.51 -16.01 -10.63
CA ARG A 172 -3.75 -17.19 -11.49
C ARG A 172 -2.46 -17.81 -12.03
N GLN A 173 -1.32 -17.20 -11.79
CA GLN A 173 -0.05 -17.70 -12.28
C GLN A 173 0.29 -19.06 -11.62
N GLY A 174 0.65 -20.04 -12.44
CA GLY A 174 0.86 -21.42 -11.99
C GLY A 174 -0.42 -22.23 -11.78
N SER A 175 -1.58 -21.71 -12.19
CA SER A 175 -2.86 -22.44 -12.05
C SER A 175 -3.03 -23.56 -13.10
N LYS A 176 -2.27 -23.54 -14.19
CA LYS A 176 -2.31 -24.54 -15.25
C LYS A 176 -1.08 -25.44 -15.15
N GLU A 177 -1.26 -26.69 -15.57
CA GLU A 177 -0.17 -27.66 -15.66
C GLU A 177 0.97 -27.11 -16.55
N GLY A 178 2.21 -27.20 -16.07
CA GLY A 178 3.39 -26.69 -16.75
C GLY A 178 3.68 -25.19 -16.56
N GLU A 179 2.80 -24.45 -15.95
CA GLU A 179 3.09 -23.04 -15.61
C GLU A 179 3.96 -22.93 -14.35
N THR A 180 4.89 -21.98 -14.35
CA THR A 180 5.67 -21.67 -13.15
C THR A 180 4.82 -20.90 -12.15
N PRO A 181 4.70 -21.35 -10.89
CA PRO A 181 3.99 -20.63 -9.85
C PRO A 181 4.59 -19.24 -9.60
N LEU A 182 3.75 -18.29 -9.19
CA LEU A 182 4.21 -16.99 -8.75
C LEU A 182 5.13 -17.16 -7.53
N ASN A 183 6.27 -16.48 -7.56
CA ASN A 183 7.19 -16.42 -6.43
C ASN A 183 7.45 -14.97 -6.02
N VAL A 184 8.20 -14.78 -4.92
CA VAL A 184 8.54 -13.44 -4.40
C VAL A 184 9.25 -12.60 -5.45
N ALA A 185 10.20 -13.17 -6.21
CA ALA A 185 10.91 -12.44 -7.26
C ALA A 185 9.94 -11.95 -8.34
N GLY A 186 9.06 -12.81 -8.85
CA GLY A 186 8.07 -12.46 -9.87
C GLY A 186 7.08 -11.39 -9.38
N LEU A 187 6.65 -11.48 -8.11
CA LEU A 187 5.76 -10.46 -7.54
C LEU A 187 6.47 -9.10 -7.40
N THR A 188 7.70 -9.07 -6.85
CA THR A 188 8.45 -7.82 -6.68
C THR A 188 8.83 -7.20 -8.02
N GLU A 189 9.13 -8.00 -9.04
CA GLU A 189 9.39 -7.53 -10.41
C GLU A 189 8.13 -6.95 -11.06
N ALA A 190 6.97 -7.55 -10.85
CA ALA A 190 5.70 -7.01 -11.35
C ALA A 190 5.41 -5.61 -10.77
N PHE A 191 5.71 -5.40 -9.47
CA PHE A 191 5.63 -4.08 -8.86
C PHE A 191 6.69 -3.11 -9.40
N ALA A 192 7.93 -3.55 -9.58
CA ALA A 192 9.00 -2.73 -10.16
C ALA A 192 8.66 -2.28 -11.59
N THR A 193 8.08 -3.18 -12.39
CA THR A 193 7.64 -2.88 -13.76
C THR A 193 6.48 -1.88 -13.80
N ALA A 194 5.56 -1.97 -12.85
CA ALA A 194 4.43 -1.06 -12.77
C ALA A 194 4.82 0.35 -12.27
N ASN A 195 5.97 0.47 -11.57
CA ASN A 195 6.38 1.71 -10.91
C ASN A 195 7.78 2.13 -11.35
N ASP A 196 7.86 3.19 -12.16
CA ASP A 196 9.15 3.75 -12.55
C ASP A 196 9.94 4.21 -11.32
N GLY A 197 11.22 3.83 -11.25
CA GLY A 197 12.11 4.17 -10.13
C GLY A 197 11.90 3.34 -8.85
N LEU A 198 11.02 2.33 -8.83
CA LEU A 198 10.86 1.39 -7.71
C LEU A 198 11.59 0.07 -7.99
N PRO A 199 12.84 -0.10 -7.56
CA PRO A 199 13.56 -1.34 -7.83
C PRO A 199 13.03 -2.51 -6.98
N ALA A 200 12.99 -3.73 -7.53
CA ALA A 200 12.54 -4.93 -6.82
C ALA A 200 13.25 -5.15 -5.46
N LYS A 201 14.53 -4.78 -5.34
CA LYS A 201 15.31 -4.83 -4.09
C LYS A 201 14.80 -3.90 -2.98
N ALA A 202 13.99 -2.90 -3.32
CA ALA A 202 13.32 -2.02 -2.35
C ALA A 202 12.06 -2.65 -1.77
N ILE A 203 11.65 -3.83 -2.23
CA ILE A 203 10.42 -4.49 -1.84
C ILE A 203 10.70 -5.76 -1.04
N LYS A 204 9.96 -5.95 0.06
CA LYS A 204 9.90 -7.19 0.82
C LYS A 204 8.47 -7.70 0.82
N VAL A 205 8.30 -9.00 0.62
CA VAL A 205 7.00 -9.68 0.63
C VAL A 205 6.91 -10.51 1.89
N LYS A 206 5.82 -10.36 2.64
CA LYS A 206 5.48 -11.21 3.77
C LYS A 206 4.36 -12.15 3.38
N THR A 207 4.54 -13.42 3.67
CA THR A 207 3.53 -14.46 3.50
C THR A 207 3.23 -15.14 4.83
N ASN A 208 2.04 -15.71 4.97
CA ASN A 208 1.75 -16.60 6.09
C ASN A 208 2.45 -17.96 5.93
N ARG A 209 2.31 -18.83 6.92
CA ARG A 209 2.92 -20.19 6.91
C ARG A 209 2.49 -21.07 5.74
N ARG A 210 1.36 -20.75 5.08
CA ARG A 210 0.83 -21.47 3.92
C ARG A 210 1.21 -20.85 2.57
N GLY A 211 2.06 -19.81 2.59
CA GLY A 211 2.52 -19.08 1.41
C GLY A 211 1.54 -18.02 0.88
N TRP A 212 0.46 -17.69 1.59
CA TRP A 212 -0.46 -16.63 1.17
C TRP A 212 0.12 -15.25 1.46
N LEU A 213 0.01 -14.35 0.48
CA LEU A 213 0.42 -12.96 0.60
C LEU A 213 -0.33 -12.26 1.74
N GLU A 214 0.40 -11.74 2.71
CA GLU A 214 -0.13 -10.92 3.80
C GLU A 214 0.18 -9.45 3.64
N GLU A 215 1.44 -9.12 3.32
CA GLU A 215 1.92 -7.75 3.34
C GLU A 215 3.07 -7.54 2.36
N MET A 216 3.14 -6.36 1.80
CA MET A 216 4.30 -5.85 1.09
C MET A 216 4.89 -4.65 1.82
N LYS A 217 6.22 -4.57 1.85
CA LYS A 217 6.95 -3.47 2.46
C LYS A 217 7.83 -2.81 1.42
N ILE A 218 7.74 -1.49 1.30
CA ILE A 218 8.60 -0.71 0.41
C ILE A 218 9.54 0.12 1.28
N CYS A 219 10.84 -0.11 1.12
CA CYS A 219 11.88 0.58 1.88
C CYS A 219 12.24 1.90 1.21
N LEU A 220 12.25 2.96 2.01
CA LEU A 220 12.48 4.33 1.57
C LEU A 220 13.64 4.96 2.34
N ASP A 221 14.36 5.88 1.71
CA ASP A 221 15.35 6.73 2.37
C ASP A 221 14.69 7.89 3.15
N LYS A 222 15.49 8.79 3.72
CA LYS A 222 14.99 9.97 4.45
C LYS A 222 14.23 10.97 3.58
N GLN A 223 14.40 10.93 2.27
CA GLN A 223 13.74 11.75 1.28
C GLN A 223 12.55 11.03 0.63
N PHE A 224 12.12 9.91 1.22
CA PHE A 224 11.06 9.03 0.72
C PHE A 224 11.32 8.42 -0.66
N LYS A 225 12.59 8.36 -1.10
CA LYS A 225 12.96 7.69 -2.35
C LYS A 225 13.15 6.19 -2.10
N PRO A 226 12.70 5.32 -3.03
CA PRO A 226 12.91 3.88 -2.89
C PRO A 226 14.40 3.52 -2.77
N ARG A 227 14.73 2.67 -1.80
CA ARG A 227 16.09 2.15 -1.57
C ARG A 227 16.07 0.65 -1.34
N ALA A 228 17.20 -0.02 -1.56
CA ALA A 228 17.33 -1.42 -1.17
C ALA A 228 16.98 -1.61 0.31
N CYS A 229 16.13 -2.60 0.61
CA CYS A 229 15.76 -2.89 1.98
C CYS A 229 16.97 -3.36 2.80
N PRO A 230 17.19 -2.79 3.99
CA PRO A 230 18.18 -3.33 4.94
C PRO A 230 17.90 -4.79 5.29
N GLY A 231 18.96 -5.54 5.63
CA GLY A 231 18.84 -6.97 5.93
C GLY A 231 17.95 -7.31 7.12
N PHE A 232 17.74 -6.37 8.04
CA PHE A 232 16.85 -6.55 9.18
C PHE A 232 15.36 -6.34 8.85
N VAL A 233 15.01 -5.80 7.67
CA VAL A 233 13.62 -5.75 7.21
C VAL A 233 13.23 -7.14 6.70
N ASN A 234 12.43 -7.85 7.49
CA ASN A 234 12.03 -9.22 7.22
C ASN A 234 11.09 -9.36 6.02
N GLY A 235 11.27 -10.44 5.27
CA GLY A 235 10.43 -10.86 4.16
C GLY A 235 10.68 -12.33 3.81
N ALA A 236 9.81 -12.91 3.00
CA ALA A 236 9.97 -14.26 2.49
C ALA A 236 11.18 -14.35 1.53
N PRO A 237 11.83 -15.50 1.41
CA PRO A 237 12.93 -15.73 0.48
C PRO A 237 12.50 -15.44 -0.97
N VAL A 238 13.38 -14.88 -1.81
CA VAL A 238 13.06 -14.47 -3.18
C VAL A 238 12.52 -15.59 -4.08
N LYS A 239 12.89 -16.84 -3.81
CA LYS A 239 12.40 -18.03 -4.54
C LYS A 239 11.16 -18.67 -3.92
N ALA A 240 10.68 -18.17 -2.77
CA ALA A 240 9.50 -18.73 -2.11
C ALA A 240 8.26 -18.48 -2.98
N GLU A 241 7.41 -19.50 -3.08
CA GLU A 241 6.10 -19.39 -3.75
C GLU A 241 5.20 -18.39 -2.99
N VAL A 242 4.46 -17.60 -3.75
CA VAL A 242 3.48 -16.65 -3.24
C VAL A 242 2.11 -16.96 -3.82
N LYS A 243 1.17 -17.23 -2.95
CA LYS A 243 -0.25 -17.41 -3.29
C LYS A 243 -0.99 -16.12 -3.00
N VAL A 244 -1.82 -15.67 -3.93
CA VAL A 244 -2.60 -14.43 -3.77
C VAL A 244 -4.06 -14.81 -3.65
N TRP A 245 -4.65 -14.60 -2.47
CA TRP A 245 -6.08 -14.83 -2.25
C TRP A 245 -6.89 -13.72 -2.92
N ARG A 246 -7.89 -14.09 -3.75
CA ARG A 246 -8.70 -13.14 -4.52
C ARG A 246 -9.97 -12.66 -3.81
N GLY A 247 -10.27 -13.24 -2.66
CA GLY A 247 -11.55 -13.09 -2.01
C GLY A 247 -12.51 -14.23 -2.41
N SER A 248 -13.61 -14.33 -1.71
CA SER A 248 -14.73 -15.25 -1.98
C SER A 248 -15.80 -14.56 -2.80
#